data_11f42bd000bce114bdb6f479760b347b
#
_entry.id   11f42bd000bce114bdb6f479760b347b
#
_cell.length_a   1.000
_cell.length_b   1.000
_cell.length_c   1.000
_cell.angle_alpha   90.00
_cell.angle_beta   90.00
_cell.angle_gamma   90.00
#
_symmetry.space_group_name_H-M   'P 1'
#
loop_
_entity.id
_entity.type
_entity.pdbx_description
1 polymer ?
#
loop_
_entity_poly.entity_id
_entity_poly.type
_entity_poly.pdbx_seq_one_letter_code
_entity_poly.pdbx_strand_id
1 'polypeptide(L)'
;NSISLFGPDSSSILVSVPLTDIRRAIKDSLPELIEGIKGDERNVILTLARMWQTVTTGEITSKDVAAEWAIPLLPKEHVTLLDIARKGYRGECDDKWEGLYSKVKALVKYMKNSIETSLN
;
A
#
# COMPACT_ATOMS: atom_id res chain seq x y z
N ASN A 1 18.39 0.02 13.92
CA ASN A 1 17.76 -0.40 13.11
C ASN A 1 16.46 0.02 13.04
N SER A 2 16.30 0.56 12.24
CA SER A 2 15.18 0.95 12.17
C SER A 2 14.37 -0.04 11.78
N ILE A 3 13.50 -0.20 12.35
CA ILE A 3 12.66 -1.00 11.98
C ILE A 3 11.84 -0.37 11.08
N SER A 4 11.87 -0.72 9.98
CA SER A 4 10.93 -0.33 9.02
C SER A 4 9.66 -1.04 9.35
N LEU A 5 8.60 -0.31 9.50
CA LEU A 5 7.32 -0.90 9.74
C LEU A 5 6.92 -1.83 8.64
N PHE A 6 7.45 -1.63 7.48
CA PHE A 6 7.08 -2.43 6.33
C PHE A 6 8.26 -3.22 5.82
N GLY A 7 9.22 -3.47 6.68
CA GLY A 7 10.39 -4.23 6.30
C GLY A 7 10.12 -5.72 6.24
N PRO A 8 10.94 -6.43 5.51
CA PRO A 8 10.69 -7.86 5.29
C PRO A 8 10.78 -8.72 6.53
N ASP A 9 11.52 -8.32 7.52
CA ASP A 9 11.63 -9.18 8.66
C ASP A 9 10.84 -8.69 9.81
N SER A 10 9.86 -7.95 9.55
CA SER A 10 9.03 -7.47 10.60
C SER A 10 8.47 -8.58 11.42
N SER A 11 8.49 -9.75 10.88
CA SER A 11 7.91 -10.80 11.62
C SER A 11 8.49 -10.98 12.99
N SER A 12 9.69 -10.56 13.12
CA SER A 12 10.25 -10.86 14.40
C SER A 12 9.71 -9.98 15.44
N ILE A 13 8.93 -9.26 15.08
CA ILE A 13 8.63 -8.44 16.01
C ILE A 13 7.68 -8.29 16.80
N LEU A 14 7.74 -8.42 17.50
CA LEU A 14 7.07 -8.31 18.48
C LEU A 14 7.02 -7.10 18.99
N VAL A 15 7.18 -6.29 18.37
CA VAL A 15 7.32 -5.23 18.83
C VAL A 15 6.25 -4.59 19.30
N SER A 16 6.32 -3.93 20.09
CA SER A 16 5.35 -3.26 20.68
C SER A 16 5.32 -1.85 20.25
N VAL A 17 5.26 -1.57 19.08
CA VAL A 17 5.06 -0.19 18.63
C VAL A 17 3.58 0.14 18.80
N PRO A 18 3.24 1.18 19.54
CA PRO A 18 1.83 1.53 19.72
C PRO A 18 1.17 1.83 18.38
N LEU A 19 -0.07 1.41 18.25
CA LEU A 19 -0.81 1.63 17.02
C LEU A 19 -0.91 3.11 16.66
N THR A 20 -0.97 3.98 17.66
CA THR A 20 -1.01 5.42 17.40
C THR A 20 0.24 5.91 16.71
N ASP A 21 1.40 5.35 17.05
CA ASP A 21 2.65 5.75 16.40
C ASP A 21 2.70 5.24 14.97
N ILE A 22 2.18 4.04 14.73
CA ILE A 22 2.11 3.49 13.38
C ILE A 22 1.20 4.37 12.52
N ARG A 23 0.05 4.77 13.05
CA ARG A 23 -0.88 5.62 12.33
C ARG A 23 -0.27 6.98 11.99
N ARG A 24 0.48 7.57 12.93
CA ARG A 24 1.12 8.84 12.67
C ARG A 24 2.19 8.70 11.58
N ALA A 25 2.98 7.63 11.64
CA ALA A 25 4.01 7.40 10.63
C ALA A 25 3.38 7.24 9.24
N ILE A 26 2.27 6.54 9.14
CA ILE A 26 1.58 6.37 7.88
C ILE A 26 1.07 7.71 7.37
N LYS A 27 0.43 8.49 8.23
CA LYS A 27 -0.09 9.80 7.85
C LYS A 27 1.01 10.71 7.34
N ASP A 28 2.15 10.71 8.02
CA ASP A 28 3.26 11.58 7.64
C ASP A 28 3.93 11.12 6.35
N SER A 29 3.88 9.82 6.05
CA SER A 29 4.53 9.28 4.87
C SER A 29 3.69 9.40 3.61
N LEU A 30 2.37 9.55 3.74
CA LEU A 30 1.48 9.56 2.58
C LEU A 30 1.85 10.60 1.52
N PRO A 31 2.08 11.88 1.86
CA PRO A 31 2.36 12.86 0.82
C PRO A 31 3.64 12.55 0.05
N GLU A 32 4.69 12.15 0.76
CA GLU A 32 5.95 11.83 0.10
C GLU A 32 5.81 10.61 -0.80
N LEU A 33 5.09 9.60 -0.34
CA LEU A 33 4.89 8.40 -1.11
C LEU A 33 4.15 8.70 -2.41
N ILE A 34 3.12 9.51 -2.33
CA ILE A 34 2.32 9.84 -3.49
C ILE A 34 3.07 10.73 -4.47
N GLU A 35 3.91 11.62 -3.96
CA GLU A 35 4.71 12.47 -4.84
C GLU A 35 5.71 11.66 -5.65
N GLY A 36 6.18 10.54 -5.13
CA GLY A 36 7.14 9.70 -5.82
C GLY A 36 6.54 8.65 -6.73
N ILE A 37 5.24 8.79 -7.08
CA ILE A 37 4.58 7.74 -7.80
C ILE A 37 5.09 7.53 -9.23
N LYS A 38 5.54 8.58 -9.89
CA LYS A 38 5.95 8.47 -11.27
C LYS A 38 7.24 7.66 -11.37
N GLY A 39 7.18 6.57 -12.11
CA GLY A 39 8.31 5.67 -12.23
C GLY A 39 8.39 4.63 -11.14
N ASP A 40 7.49 4.69 -10.14
CA ASP A 40 7.50 3.77 -9.02
C ASP A 40 6.08 3.29 -8.69
N GLU A 41 5.25 3.23 -9.69
CA GLU A 41 3.82 2.97 -9.52
C GLU A 41 3.53 1.69 -8.76
N ARG A 42 4.20 0.61 -9.13
CA ARG A 42 3.99 -0.68 -8.46
C ARG A 42 4.26 -0.57 -6.96
N ASN A 43 5.40 -0.01 -6.62
CA ASN A 43 5.80 0.08 -5.23
C ASN A 43 4.86 0.97 -4.43
N VAL A 44 4.47 2.10 -5.00
CA VAL A 44 3.58 3.05 -4.32
C VAL A 44 2.22 2.40 -4.08
N ILE A 45 1.65 1.75 -5.10
CA ILE A 45 0.34 1.11 -4.97
C ILE A 45 0.38 0.02 -3.90
N LEU A 46 1.41 -0.81 -3.91
CA LEU A 46 1.50 -1.90 -2.95
C LEU A 46 1.77 -1.40 -1.53
N THR A 47 2.56 -0.34 -1.40
CA THR A 47 2.81 0.27 -0.09
C THR A 47 1.52 0.87 0.46
N LEU A 48 0.72 1.51 -0.39
CA LEU A 48 -0.57 2.04 0.04
C LEU A 48 -1.51 0.92 0.50
N ALA A 49 -1.51 -0.23 -0.18
CA ALA A 49 -2.31 -1.36 0.24
C ALA A 49 -1.88 -1.86 1.62
N ARG A 50 -0.58 -1.90 1.89
CA ARG A 50 -0.07 -2.29 3.21
C ARG A 50 -0.48 -1.30 4.28
N MET A 51 -0.37 -0.01 3.98
CA MET A 51 -0.78 1.02 4.93
C MET A 51 -2.27 0.91 5.22
N TRP A 52 -3.07 0.69 4.19
CA TRP A 52 -4.51 0.57 4.35
C TRP A 52 -4.85 -0.62 5.26
N GLN A 53 -4.24 -1.77 5.01
CA GLN A 53 -4.47 -2.93 5.84
C GLN A 53 -4.04 -2.66 7.29
N THR A 54 -2.87 -2.06 7.47
CA THR A 54 -2.35 -1.79 8.80
C THR A 54 -3.27 -0.87 9.60
N VAL A 55 -3.76 0.21 8.99
CA VAL A 55 -4.63 1.14 9.72
C VAL A 55 -6.01 0.55 9.97
N THR A 56 -6.43 -0.42 9.16
CA THR A 56 -7.75 -1.02 9.29
C THR A 56 -7.72 -2.21 10.25
N THR A 57 -6.71 -3.05 10.16
CA THR A 57 -6.66 -4.29 10.93
C THR A 57 -5.64 -4.30 12.06
N GLY A 58 -4.67 -3.42 12.01
CA GLY A 58 -3.58 -3.41 12.97
C GLY A 58 -2.47 -4.40 12.63
N GLU A 59 -2.58 -5.08 11.49
CA GLU A 59 -1.59 -6.10 11.11
C GLU A 59 -0.60 -5.56 10.09
N ILE A 60 0.62 -6.05 10.12
CA ILE A 60 1.63 -5.71 9.13
C ILE A 60 1.92 -6.97 8.34
N THR A 61 1.73 -6.92 7.04
CA THR A 61 1.89 -8.07 6.17
C THR A 61 2.78 -7.72 4.98
N SER A 62 3.07 -8.71 4.16
CA SER A 62 3.84 -8.48 2.94
C SER A 62 2.99 -7.75 1.90
N LYS A 63 3.65 -7.22 0.88
CA LYS A 63 2.97 -6.43 -0.15
C LYS A 63 1.94 -7.24 -0.91
N ASP A 64 2.24 -8.48 -1.25
CA ASP A 64 1.30 -9.30 -2.00
C ASP A 64 0.10 -9.71 -1.14
N VAL A 65 0.31 -10.00 0.13
CA VAL A 65 -0.78 -10.33 1.02
C VAL A 65 -1.68 -9.11 1.23
N ALA A 66 -1.09 -7.94 1.40
CA ALA A 66 -1.87 -6.72 1.56
C ALA A 66 -2.69 -6.42 0.32
N ALA A 67 -2.12 -6.65 -0.86
CA ALA A 67 -2.86 -6.46 -2.10
C ALA A 67 -4.05 -7.42 -2.19
N GLU A 68 -3.85 -8.67 -1.82
CA GLU A 68 -4.94 -9.65 -1.81
C GLU A 68 -6.04 -9.22 -0.83
N TRP A 69 -5.66 -8.65 0.30
CA TRP A 69 -6.63 -8.15 1.27
C TRP A 69 -7.44 -6.98 0.71
N ALA A 70 -6.79 -6.10 -0.03
CA ALA A 70 -7.42 -4.88 -0.52
C ALA A 70 -8.31 -5.10 -1.74
N ILE A 71 -7.98 -6.09 -2.58
CA ILE A 71 -8.70 -6.32 -3.82
C ILE A 71 -10.23 -6.41 -3.63
N PRO A 72 -10.75 -7.20 -2.70
CA PRO A 72 -12.20 -7.29 -2.54
C PRO A 72 -12.84 -6.02 -1.99
N LEU A 73 -12.04 -5.10 -1.50
CA LEU A 73 -12.56 -3.85 -0.95
C LEU A 73 -12.57 -2.72 -1.99
N LEU A 74 -12.01 -2.95 -3.16
CA LEU A 74 -11.91 -1.93 -4.18
C LEU A 74 -13.05 -2.02 -5.19
N PRO A 75 -13.44 -0.87 -5.79
CA PRO A 75 -14.30 -0.90 -6.96
C PRO A 75 -13.63 -1.66 -8.08
N LYS A 76 -14.43 -2.27 -8.95
CA LYS A 76 -13.90 -3.07 -10.05
C LYS A 76 -12.88 -2.31 -10.90
N GLU A 77 -13.10 -1.05 -11.09
CA GLU A 77 -12.20 -0.23 -11.92
C GLU A 77 -10.79 -0.15 -11.37
N HIS A 78 -10.62 -0.38 -10.06
CA HIS A 78 -9.31 -0.29 -9.43
C HIS A 78 -8.68 -1.68 -9.20
N VAL A 79 -9.49 -2.73 -9.21
CA VAL A 79 -8.98 -4.07 -8.93
C VAL A 79 -7.91 -4.50 -9.92
N THR A 80 -8.12 -4.21 -11.19
CA THR A 80 -7.19 -4.61 -12.25
C THR A 80 -5.79 -4.04 -11.99
N LEU A 81 -5.72 -2.76 -11.61
CA LEU A 81 -4.42 -2.13 -11.38
C LEU A 81 -3.71 -2.72 -10.17
N LEU A 82 -4.44 -2.96 -9.10
CA LEU A 82 -3.85 -3.54 -7.92
C LEU A 82 -3.38 -4.97 -8.21
N ASP A 83 -4.14 -5.71 -8.99
CA ASP A 83 -3.76 -7.06 -9.37
C ASP A 83 -2.50 -7.07 -10.25
N ILE A 84 -2.38 -6.11 -11.16
CA ILE A 84 -1.17 -5.97 -11.97
C ILE A 84 0.04 -5.68 -11.07
N ALA A 85 -0.13 -4.80 -10.10
CA ALA A 85 0.96 -4.48 -9.18
C ALA A 85 1.36 -5.72 -8.37
N ARG A 86 0.38 -6.49 -7.90
CA ARG A 86 0.64 -7.69 -7.13
C ARG A 86 1.39 -8.73 -7.96
N LYS A 87 0.94 -8.95 -9.19
CA LYS A 87 1.58 -9.93 -10.08
C LYS A 87 2.99 -9.48 -10.47
N GLY A 88 3.18 -8.19 -10.71
CA GLY A 88 4.50 -7.66 -11.01
C GLY A 88 5.46 -7.84 -9.84
N TYR A 89 4.98 -7.64 -8.62
CA TYR A 89 5.80 -7.83 -7.43
C TYR A 89 6.22 -9.30 -7.28
N ARG A 90 5.34 -10.22 -7.63
CA ARG A 90 5.63 -11.64 -7.52
C ARG A 90 6.40 -12.19 -8.73
N GLY A 91 6.67 -11.37 -9.71
CA GLY A 91 7.38 -11.80 -10.90
C GLY A 91 6.52 -12.60 -11.88
N GLU A 92 5.21 -12.55 -11.74
CA GLU A 92 4.30 -13.32 -12.59
C GLU A 92 4.01 -12.62 -13.91
N CYS A 93 4.25 -11.32 -13.98
CA CYS A 93 4.06 -10.59 -15.24
C CYS A 93 4.92 -9.34 -15.23
N ASP A 94 5.04 -8.71 -16.41
CA ASP A 94 5.71 -7.43 -16.50
C ASP A 94 4.67 -6.37 -16.25
N ASP A 95 4.82 -5.59 -15.20
CA ASP A 95 3.88 -4.54 -14.90
C ASP A 95 4.24 -3.30 -15.70
N LYS A 96 3.44 -3.01 -16.70
CA LYS A 96 3.64 -1.84 -17.54
C LYS A 96 2.60 -0.80 -17.19
N TRP A 97 3.08 0.38 -16.86
CA TRP A 97 2.20 1.45 -16.41
C TRP A 97 2.02 2.57 -17.43
N GLU A 98 2.63 2.41 -18.61
CA GLU A 98 2.47 3.42 -19.65
C GLU A 98 1.03 3.51 -20.08
N GLY A 99 0.53 4.71 -20.22
CA GLY A 99 -0.87 4.93 -20.60
C GLY A 99 -1.87 4.72 -19.47
N LEU A 100 -1.40 4.30 -18.29
CA LEU A 100 -2.28 4.05 -17.17
C LEU A 100 -2.18 5.10 -16.08
N TYR A 101 -1.42 6.15 -16.30
CA TYR A 101 -1.14 7.12 -15.25
C TYR A 101 -2.41 7.72 -14.62
N SER A 102 -3.41 8.06 -15.42
CA SER A 102 -4.66 8.60 -14.90
C SER A 102 -5.37 7.59 -14.01
N LYS A 103 -5.37 6.33 -14.42
CA LYS A 103 -6.02 5.27 -13.64
C LYS A 103 -5.25 5.00 -12.36
N VAL A 104 -3.92 5.05 -12.43
CA VAL A 104 -3.08 4.89 -11.25
C VAL A 104 -3.36 6.00 -10.26
N LYS A 105 -3.47 7.24 -10.73
CA LYS A 105 -3.75 8.36 -9.84
C LYS A 105 -5.12 8.20 -9.18
N ALA A 106 -6.10 7.71 -9.89
CA ALA A 106 -7.43 7.50 -9.32
C ALA A 106 -7.39 6.42 -8.23
N LEU A 107 -6.66 5.33 -8.47
CA LEU A 107 -6.51 4.29 -7.48
C LEU A 107 -5.78 4.80 -6.25
N VAL A 108 -4.70 5.53 -6.45
CA VAL A 108 -3.91 6.09 -5.36
C VAL A 108 -4.78 7.03 -4.52
N LYS A 109 -5.58 7.87 -5.18
CA LYS A 109 -6.46 8.79 -4.46
C LYS A 109 -7.50 8.02 -3.65
N TYR A 110 -8.06 6.96 -4.21
CA TYR A 110 -9.03 6.14 -3.50
C TYR A 110 -8.41 5.53 -2.24
N MET A 111 -7.23 4.92 -2.38
CA MET A 111 -6.58 4.30 -1.25
C MET A 111 -6.14 5.32 -0.21
N LYS A 112 -5.65 6.49 -0.66
CA LYS A 112 -5.28 7.56 0.26
C LYS A 112 -6.47 8.00 1.09
N ASN A 113 -7.62 8.21 0.43
CA ASN A 113 -8.82 8.63 1.13
C ASN A 113 -9.30 7.55 2.11
N SER A 114 -9.19 6.29 1.73
CA SER A 114 -9.58 5.19 2.61
C SER A 114 -8.67 5.11 3.83
N ILE A 115 -7.38 5.31 3.64
CA ILE A 115 -6.43 5.32 4.74
C ILE A 115 -6.72 6.49 5.67
N GLU A 116 -6.93 7.67 5.12
CA GLU A 116 -7.19 8.87 5.93
C GLU A 116 -8.49 8.73 6.73
N THR A 117 -9.51 8.12 6.13
CA THR A 117 -10.75 7.87 6.82
C THR A 117 -10.52 6.93 8.01
N SER A 118 -9.68 5.93 7.84
CA SER A 118 -9.37 5.01 8.92
C SER A 118 -8.50 5.64 10.00
N LEU A 119 -7.73 6.66 9.65
CA LEU A 119 -6.90 7.37 10.62
C LEU A 119 -7.70 8.34 11.50
N ASN A 120 -8.84 8.75 11.02
CA ASN A 120 -9.69 9.65 11.79
C ASN A 120 -10.66 8.84 12.72
#